data_df3f191267427565295e615095981e18
#
_entry.id   df3f191267427565295e615095981e18
#
_cell.length_a   1.000
_cell.length_b   1.000
_cell.length_c   1.000
_cell.angle_alpha   90.00
_cell.angle_beta   90.00
_cell.angle_gamma   90.00
#
_symmetry.space_group_name_H-M   'P 1'
#
loop_
_entity.id
_entity.type
_entity.pdbx_description
1 polymer ?
#
loop_
_entity_poly.entity_id
_entity_poly.type
_entity_poly.pdbx_seq_one_letter_code
_entity_poly.pdbx_strand_id
1 'polypeptide(L)'
;MRYQGKWLAVVAFIAAVAALIVTVAVASARSHAPGNPYNLKTPGTLVVGMNLQYKPEMYLDSNGQPAGYDVVLLKALAKAMHVKLKIQNLDFTGLIPGLVAKKFDMVSVGLSATPERKKVVTFSRPYVPYAQILAQRTDDTTPATIAAWNDSSKTITSLQGSTAEQLVKKTFPKATSKSFADQNAAFLEVATGRADGIVVENYLLAQFNKSNEKKLKEAAFPKPLHVEYGSWAVQKGNGALVKYLSSFICKVQKNGQLAKFYKQTEGATLPPMPSC
;
A
#
# COMPACT_ATOMS: atom_id res chain seq x y z
N MET A 1 -56.47 65.78 -3.91
CA MET A 1 -55.37 65.25 -3.02
C MET A 1 -55.61 63.76 -2.69
N ARG A 2 -55.09 62.84 -3.51
CA ARG A 2 -55.08 61.36 -3.23
C ARG A 2 -54.41 60.61 -4.39
N TYR A 3 -53.17 60.93 -4.75
CA TYR A 3 -52.44 60.10 -5.74
C TYR A 3 -50.94 59.93 -5.45
N GLN A 4 -50.43 60.45 -4.33
CA GLN A 4 -48.97 60.29 -4.00
C GLN A 4 -48.60 59.07 -3.17
N GLY A 5 -49.55 58.30 -2.60
CA GLY A 5 -49.25 57.16 -1.71
C GLY A 5 -48.99 55.82 -2.41
N LYS A 6 -49.36 55.69 -3.69
CA LYS A 6 -49.27 54.36 -4.36
C LYS A 6 -47.94 54.11 -5.10
N TRP A 7 -47.18 55.15 -5.39
CA TRP A 7 -45.89 55.01 -6.12
C TRP A 7 -44.72 54.66 -5.22
N LEU A 8 -44.74 55.07 -3.97
CA LEU A 8 -43.70 54.74 -2.99
C LEU A 8 -43.74 53.28 -2.58
N ALA A 9 -44.90 52.63 -2.56
CA ALA A 9 -45.02 51.20 -2.23
C ALA A 9 -44.50 50.28 -3.35
N VAL A 10 -44.61 50.69 -4.61
CA VAL A 10 -44.14 49.88 -5.76
C VAL A 10 -42.63 49.97 -5.90
N VAL A 11 -42.03 51.11 -5.64
CA VAL A 11 -40.56 51.27 -5.71
C VAL A 11 -39.86 50.53 -4.57
N ALA A 12 -40.45 50.50 -3.37
CA ALA A 12 -39.91 49.72 -2.23
C ALA A 12 -39.97 48.20 -2.49
N PHE A 13 -41.00 47.72 -3.18
CA PHE A 13 -41.15 46.27 -3.49
C PHE A 13 -40.16 45.81 -4.56
N ILE A 14 -39.86 46.63 -5.56
CA ILE A 14 -38.88 46.31 -6.60
C ILE A 14 -37.46 46.34 -6.06
N ALA A 15 -37.13 47.24 -5.13
CA ALA A 15 -35.83 47.28 -4.48
C ALA A 15 -35.58 46.07 -3.55
N ALA A 16 -36.64 45.56 -2.87
CA ALA A 16 -36.54 44.36 -2.00
C ALA A 16 -36.35 43.06 -2.80
N VAL A 17 -37.01 42.94 -3.99
CA VAL A 17 -36.86 41.76 -4.85
C VAL A 17 -35.47 41.75 -5.53
N ALA A 18 -34.94 42.89 -5.92
CA ALA A 18 -33.58 42.99 -6.50
C ALA A 18 -32.48 42.65 -5.46
N ALA A 19 -32.67 43.01 -4.20
CA ALA A 19 -31.73 42.65 -3.12
C ALA A 19 -31.75 41.14 -2.81
N LEU A 20 -32.91 40.47 -2.94
CA LEU A 20 -33.04 39.01 -2.71
C LEU A 20 -32.37 38.19 -3.84
N ILE A 21 -32.39 38.67 -5.08
CA ILE A 21 -31.80 37.97 -6.24
C ILE A 21 -30.26 38.04 -6.17
N VAL A 22 -29.68 39.11 -5.66
CA VAL A 22 -28.22 39.25 -5.51
C VAL A 22 -27.67 38.36 -4.41
N THR A 23 -28.43 38.10 -3.34
CA THR A 23 -27.97 37.22 -2.23
C THR A 23 -28.03 35.71 -2.58
N VAL A 24 -28.89 35.29 -3.51
CA VAL A 24 -28.98 33.87 -3.94
C VAL A 24 -27.89 33.53 -4.96
N ALA A 25 -27.41 34.51 -5.76
CA ALA A 25 -26.34 34.25 -6.74
C ALA A 25 -24.93 34.11 -6.11
N VAL A 26 -24.72 34.62 -4.88
CA VAL A 26 -23.41 34.49 -4.18
C VAL A 26 -23.27 33.19 -3.41
N ALA A 27 -24.37 32.47 -3.13
CA ALA A 27 -24.33 31.21 -2.38
C ALA A 27 -23.99 29.97 -3.23
N SER A 28 -23.89 30.10 -4.56
CA SER A 28 -23.56 28.95 -5.45
C SER A 28 -22.13 28.94 -5.99
N ALA A 29 -21.33 29.94 -5.69
CA ALA A 29 -19.88 29.85 -5.84
C ALA A 29 -19.33 29.04 -4.65
N ARG A 30 -19.52 27.70 -4.65
CA ARG A 30 -18.66 26.82 -3.87
C ARG A 30 -17.24 27.09 -4.34
N SER A 31 -16.56 27.96 -3.61
CA SER A 31 -15.13 28.14 -3.74
C SER A 31 -14.51 26.75 -3.61
N HIS A 32 -14.01 26.20 -4.70
CA HIS A 32 -12.97 25.21 -4.61
C HIS A 32 -11.87 25.89 -3.81
N ALA A 33 -11.72 25.50 -2.56
CA ALA A 33 -10.66 26.01 -1.72
C ALA A 33 -9.35 25.82 -2.50
N PRO A 34 -8.59 26.91 -2.81
CA PRO A 34 -7.32 26.76 -3.49
C PRO A 34 -6.44 25.99 -2.55
N GLY A 35 -6.18 24.69 -2.80
CA GLY A 35 -5.19 23.97 -2.03
C GLY A 35 -5.32 22.46 -1.84
N ASN A 36 -6.32 21.76 -2.41
CA ASN A 36 -6.38 20.28 -2.30
C ASN A 36 -6.49 19.61 -3.69
N PRO A 37 -5.48 19.75 -4.57
CA PRO A 37 -5.55 19.25 -5.95
C PRO A 37 -5.58 17.71 -6.03
N TYR A 38 -5.26 17.02 -4.94
CA TYR A 38 -5.19 15.57 -4.87
C TYR A 38 -6.38 14.95 -4.11
N ASN A 39 -7.39 15.75 -3.72
CA ASN A 39 -8.52 15.30 -2.89
C ASN A 39 -8.09 14.55 -1.63
N LEU A 40 -7.06 15.05 -0.93
CA LEU A 40 -6.59 14.48 0.31
C LEU A 40 -7.69 14.58 1.39
N LYS A 41 -7.81 13.57 2.21
CA LYS A 41 -8.74 13.53 3.35
C LYS A 41 -8.60 14.76 4.27
N THR A 42 -7.35 15.15 4.51
CA THR A 42 -7.00 16.34 5.28
C THR A 42 -6.17 17.26 4.39
N PRO A 43 -6.66 18.43 4.00
CA PRO A 43 -5.88 19.37 3.20
C PRO A 43 -4.50 19.62 3.80
N GLY A 44 -3.45 19.59 2.98
CA GLY A 44 -2.06 19.77 3.42
C GLY A 44 -1.45 18.59 4.18
N THR A 45 -2.13 17.44 4.29
CA THR A 45 -1.59 16.25 4.95
C THR A 45 -1.89 15.00 4.14
N LEU A 46 -0.86 14.26 3.74
CA LEU A 46 -0.98 12.93 3.13
C LEU A 46 -1.07 11.89 4.25
N VAL A 47 -2.23 11.26 4.37
CA VAL A 47 -2.46 10.18 5.34
C VAL A 47 -2.27 8.85 4.65
N VAL A 48 -1.35 8.00 5.15
CA VAL A 48 -0.95 6.74 4.52
C VAL A 48 -1.20 5.58 5.46
N GLY A 49 -1.97 4.58 4.99
CA GLY A 49 -2.11 3.28 5.67
C GLY A 49 -0.91 2.38 5.35
N MET A 50 -0.29 1.82 6.38
CA MET A 50 0.85 0.91 6.26
C MET A 50 0.70 -0.24 7.26
N ASN A 51 1.43 -1.35 7.01
CA ASN A 51 1.65 -2.39 8.01
C ASN A 51 3.15 -2.47 8.31
N LEU A 52 3.56 -2.02 9.49
CA LEU A 52 4.96 -1.75 9.84
C LEU A 52 5.62 -2.94 10.53
N GLN A 53 5.62 -4.11 9.87
CA GLN A 53 6.24 -5.34 10.38
C GLN A 53 7.29 -5.94 9.43
N TYR A 54 7.58 -5.28 8.28
CA TYR A 54 8.40 -5.86 7.20
C TYR A 54 9.76 -5.16 7.09
N LYS A 55 10.66 -5.40 8.05
CA LYS A 55 12.02 -4.87 7.97
C LYS A 55 12.79 -5.60 6.85
N PRO A 56 13.58 -4.89 6.03
CA PRO A 56 13.91 -3.47 6.08
C PRO A 56 12.98 -2.54 5.27
N GLU A 57 11.99 -3.07 4.58
CA GLU A 57 11.07 -2.33 3.70
C GLU A 57 10.25 -1.27 4.47
N MET A 58 9.52 -1.70 5.51
CA MET A 58 8.71 -0.83 6.37
C MET A 58 8.52 -1.44 7.75
N TYR A 59 8.95 -0.73 8.77
CA TYR A 59 8.94 -1.25 10.13
C TYR A 59 8.91 -0.12 11.17
N LEU A 60 8.69 -0.49 12.44
CA LEU A 60 8.93 0.41 13.56
C LEU A 60 10.38 0.25 14.03
N ASP A 61 11.13 1.35 14.11
CA ASP A 61 12.49 1.36 14.67
C ASP A 61 12.48 1.16 16.20
N SER A 62 13.66 1.19 16.83
CA SER A 62 13.80 1.02 18.29
C SER A 62 13.10 2.10 19.12
N ASN A 63 12.76 3.24 18.51
CA ASN A 63 12.04 4.34 19.13
C ASN A 63 10.54 4.31 18.81
N GLY A 64 10.06 3.23 18.17
CA GLY A 64 8.68 3.10 17.73
C GLY A 64 8.31 4.00 16.55
N GLN A 65 9.29 4.54 15.81
CA GLN A 65 9.03 5.42 14.68
C GLN A 65 9.03 4.64 13.36
N PRO A 66 8.16 5.01 12.40
CA PRO A 66 8.16 4.42 11.07
C PRO A 66 9.49 4.62 10.34
N ALA A 67 10.07 3.53 9.85
CA ALA A 67 11.35 3.46 9.14
C ALA A 67 11.29 2.48 7.97
N GLY A 68 12.33 2.46 7.15
CA GLY A 68 12.49 1.56 6.00
C GLY A 68 12.31 2.25 4.65
N TYR A 69 12.42 1.46 3.58
CA TYR A 69 12.41 1.92 2.19
C TYR A 69 11.14 2.71 1.85
N ASP A 70 9.97 2.14 2.12
CA ASP A 70 8.68 2.79 1.86
C ASP A 70 8.56 4.13 2.58
N VAL A 71 9.03 4.21 3.83
CA VAL A 71 8.95 5.43 4.63
C VAL A 71 9.88 6.52 4.08
N VAL A 72 11.08 6.17 3.61
CA VAL A 72 12.00 7.11 2.94
C VAL A 72 11.37 7.64 1.66
N LEU A 73 10.79 6.77 0.85
CA LEU A 73 10.11 7.13 -0.40
C LEU A 73 8.89 8.03 -0.13
N LEU A 74 8.07 7.72 0.90
CA LEU A 74 6.93 8.53 1.31
C LEU A 74 7.33 9.92 1.84
N LYS A 75 8.44 10.03 2.58
CA LYS A 75 8.98 11.33 3.01
C LYS A 75 9.39 12.19 1.80
N ALA A 76 10.01 11.58 0.78
CA ALA A 76 10.35 12.27 -0.46
C ALA A 76 9.11 12.69 -1.25
N LEU A 77 8.08 11.82 -1.30
CA LEU A 77 6.79 12.13 -1.91
C LEU A 77 6.09 13.31 -1.22
N ALA A 78 5.94 13.26 0.10
CA ALA A 78 5.27 14.33 0.86
C ALA A 78 6.00 15.68 0.70
N LYS A 79 7.33 15.67 0.69
CA LYS A 79 8.14 16.86 0.35
C LYS A 79 7.83 17.39 -1.05
N ALA A 80 7.75 16.52 -2.04
CA ALA A 80 7.44 16.91 -3.43
C ALA A 80 6.00 17.42 -3.61
N MET A 81 5.07 16.95 -2.78
CA MET A 81 3.68 17.41 -2.73
C MET A 81 3.49 18.69 -1.88
N HIS A 82 4.51 19.14 -1.15
CA HIS A 82 4.42 20.23 -0.16
C HIS A 82 3.36 19.96 0.92
N VAL A 83 3.26 18.73 1.42
CA VAL A 83 2.31 18.32 2.47
C VAL A 83 3.01 17.65 3.65
N LYS A 84 2.35 17.59 4.80
CA LYS A 84 2.77 16.78 5.94
C LYS A 84 2.51 15.30 5.65
N LEU A 85 3.35 14.40 6.16
CA LEU A 85 3.15 12.95 6.11
C LEU A 85 2.59 12.47 7.45
N LYS A 86 1.49 11.72 7.40
CA LYS A 86 0.94 11.00 8.56
C LYS A 86 0.79 9.53 8.21
N ILE A 87 1.47 8.66 8.94
CA ILE A 87 1.39 7.21 8.77
C ILE A 87 0.42 6.63 9.81
N GLN A 88 -0.46 5.72 9.36
CA GLN A 88 -1.33 4.92 10.21
C GLN A 88 -0.92 3.46 10.06
N ASN A 89 -0.44 2.86 11.16
CA ASN A 89 -0.09 1.45 11.21
C ASN A 89 -1.32 0.60 11.53
N LEU A 90 -1.55 -0.46 10.76
CA LEU A 90 -2.65 -1.40 10.97
C LEU A 90 -2.32 -2.75 10.33
N ASP A 91 -3.10 -3.78 10.66
CA ASP A 91 -2.94 -5.10 10.08
C ASP A 91 -3.14 -5.10 8.56
N PHE A 92 -2.39 -5.97 7.87
CA PHE A 92 -2.39 -6.05 6.40
C PHE A 92 -3.80 -6.21 5.82
N THR A 93 -4.63 -7.07 6.42
CA THR A 93 -6.01 -7.32 5.99
C THR A 93 -6.93 -6.10 6.12
N GLY A 94 -6.58 -5.15 7.00
CA GLY A 94 -7.32 -3.91 7.22
C GLY A 94 -7.01 -2.79 6.22
N LEU A 95 -5.94 -2.91 5.42
CA LEU A 95 -5.45 -1.83 4.56
C LEU A 95 -6.43 -1.48 3.43
N ILE A 96 -6.85 -2.44 2.62
CA ILE A 96 -7.81 -2.17 1.52
C ILE A 96 -9.19 -1.75 2.05
N PRO A 97 -9.79 -2.44 3.03
CA PRO A 97 -11.04 -1.98 3.65
C PRO A 97 -10.93 -0.56 4.23
N GLY A 98 -9.82 -0.24 4.92
CA GLY A 98 -9.56 1.09 5.45
C GLY A 98 -9.47 2.17 4.38
N LEU A 99 -8.82 1.87 3.25
CA LEU A 99 -8.73 2.77 2.10
C LEU A 99 -10.12 3.01 1.48
N VAL A 100 -10.89 1.97 1.26
CA VAL A 100 -12.28 2.07 0.73
C VAL A 100 -13.17 2.89 1.67
N ALA A 101 -13.00 2.71 2.99
CA ALA A 101 -13.71 3.47 4.02
C ALA A 101 -13.15 4.90 4.25
N LYS A 102 -12.22 5.36 3.40
CA LYS A 102 -11.63 6.71 3.46
C LYS A 102 -10.93 7.03 4.79
N LYS A 103 -10.35 6.02 5.46
CA LYS A 103 -9.58 6.24 6.69
C LYS A 103 -8.24 6.92 6.42
N PHE A 104 -7.67 6.76 5.23
CA PHE A 104 -6.43 7.36 4.73
C PHE A 104 -6.51 7.59 3.22
N ASP A 105 -5.56 8.34 2.66
CA ASP A 105 -5.54 8.75 1.24
C ASP A 105 -4.99 7.66 0.34
N MET A 106 -4.00 6.92 0.83
CA MET A 106 -3.33 5.84 0.09
C MET A 106 -2.82 4.74 1.02
N VAL A 107 -2.48 3.61 0.42
CA VAL A 107 -1.78 2.48 1.06
C VAL A 107 -0.38 2.38 0.46
N SER A 108 0.64 2.22 1.34
CA SER A 108 2.02 1.91 0.99
C SER A 108 2.46 0.68 1.80
N VAL A 109 2.61 -0.45 1.14
CA VAL A 109 2.97 -1.74 1.75
C VAL A 109 3.47 -2.73 0.67
N GLY A 110 4.05 -2.21 -0.42
CA GLY A 110 4.44 -3.07 -1.55
C GLY A 110 3.27 -3.84 -2.17
N LEU A 111 2.08 -3.25 -2.21
CA LEU A 111 0.85 -3.97 -2.56
C LEU A 111 0.79 -4.33 -4.04
N SER A 112 0.71 -5.62 -4.36
CA SER A 112 0.58 -6.11 -5.73
C SER A 112 -0.81 -5.79 -6.29
N ALA A 113 -0.84 -5.29 -7.53
CA ALA A 113 -2.04 -4.85 -8.22
C ALA A 113 -2.82 -6.03 -8.85
N THR A 114 -3.32 -6.96 -8.01
CA THR A 114 -4.11 -8.12 -8.48
C THR A 114 -5.44 -7.70 -9.13
N PRO A 115 -6.03 -8.53 -10.01
CA PRO A 115 -7.35 -8.28 -10.60
C PRO A 115 -8.43 -8.02 -9.54
N GLU A 116 -8.43 -8.78 -8.44
CA GLU A 116 -9.39 -8.65 -7.34
C GLU A 116 -9.27 -7.29 -6.65
N ARG A 117 -8.04 -6.89 -6.30
CA ARG A 117 -7.76 -5.60 -5.66
C ARG A 117 -8.11 -4.42 -6.58
N LYS A 118 -7.85 -4.54 -7.89
CA LYS A 118 -8.22 -3.55 -8.91
C LYS A 118 -9.74 -3.32 -9.03
N LYS A 119 -10.57 -4.26 -8.60
CA LYS A 119 -12.03 -4.06 -8.56
C LYS A 119 -12.44 -2.97 -7.57
N VAL A 120 -11.70 -2.77 -6.48
CA VAL A 120 -12.09 -1.90 -5.36
C VAL A 120 -11.17 -0.71 -5.13
N VAL A 121 -9.92 -0.74 -5.60
CA VAL A 121 -8.94 0.36 -5.49
C VAL A 121 -8.24 0.61 -6.83
N THR A 122 -7.53 1.74 -6.95
CA THR A 122 -6.71 2.08 -8.12
C THR A 122 -5.24 2.09 -7.70
N PHE A 123 -4.35 1.61 -8.58
CA PHE A 123 -2.93 1.49 -8.31
C PHE A 123 -2.10 2.51 -9.08
N SER A 124 -1.03 3.01 -8.44
CA SER A 124 0.06 3.69 -9.13
C SER A 124 0.84 2.72 -10.01
N ARG A 125 1.78 3.23 -10.81
CA ARG A 125 2.84 2.38 -11.33
C ARG A 125 3.64 1.75 -10.17
N PRO A 126 4.30 0.59 -10.40
CA PRO A 126 5.08 -0.08 -9.35
C PRO A 126 6.35 0.72 -8.97
N TYR A 127 6.80 0.51 -7.73
CA TYR A 127 8.00 1.16 -7.18
C TYR A 127 9.01 0.17 -6.56
N VAL A 128 8.64 -1.11 -6.42
CA VAL A 128 9.49 -2.15 -5.86
C VAL A 128 9.13 -3.52 -6.46
N PRO A 129 10.11 -4.38 -6.77
CA PRO A 129 9.88 -5.76 -7.20
C PRO A 129 10.04 -6.72 -6.02
N TYR A 130 9.32 -7.83 -6.04
CA TYR A 130 9.41 -8.91 -5.05
C TYR A 130 9.56 -10.27 -5.72
N ALA A 131 10.39 -11.14 -5.14
CA ALA A 131 10.48 -12.55 -5.47
C ALA A 131 9.83 -13.37 -4.35
N GLN A 132 8.73 -14.06 -4.65
CA GLN A 132 8.10 -15.00 -3.74
C GLN A 132 8.79 -16.35 -3.82
N ILE A 133 9.23 -16.84 -2.69
CA ILE A 133 9.96 -18.10 -2.51
C ILE A 133 9.19 -19.00 -1.55
N LEU A 134 9.53 -20.29 -1.56
CA LEU A 134 9.21 -21.20 -0.48
C LEU A 134 10.44 -21.34 0.43
N ALA A 135 10.26 -21.13 1.73
CA ALA A 135 11.28 -21.39 2.72
C ALA A 135 10.88 -22.57 3.63
N GLN A 136 11.86 -23.32 4.07
CA GLN A 136 11.73 -24.54 4.90
C GLN A 136 12.78 -24.53 6.01
N ARG A 137 12.68 -25.43 6.99
CA ARG A 137 13.74 -25.59 7.99
C ARG A 137 15.06 -25.96 7.34
N THR A 138 16.16 -25.58 7.96
CA THR A 138 17.51 -25.88 7.46
C THR A 138 17.82 -27.38 7.43
N ASP A 139 17.22 -28.16 8.32
CA ASP A 139 17.34 -29.61 8.42
C ASP A 139 16.35 -30.39 7.53
N ASP A 140 15.38 -29.70 6.92
CA ASP A 140 14.41 -30.31 6.01
C ASP A 140 15.07 -30.63 4.66
N THR A 141 14.89 -31.88 4.20
CA THR A 141 15.43 -32.41 2.95
C THR A 141 14.37 -32.60 1.86
N THR A 142 13.14 -32.07 2.07
CA THR A 142 12.08 -32.14 1.06
C THR A 142 12.58 -31.57 -0.28
N PRO A 143 12.49 -32.33 -1.39
CA PRO A 143 12.94 -31.85 -2.69
C PRO A 143 12.22 -30.58 -3.12
N ALA A 144 12.95 -29.63 -3.73
CA ALA A 144 12.39 -28.37 -4.21
C ALA A 144 11.64 -28.56 -5.56
N THR A 145 10.58 -29.35 -5.51
CA THR A 145 9.67 -29.62 -6.64
C THR A 145 8.23 -29.36 -6.24
N ILE A 146 7.42 -28.92 -7.21
CA ILE A 146 5.99 -28.72 -6.96
C ILE A 146 5.33 -30.02 -6.48
N ALA A 147 5.71 -31.16 -7.03
CA ALA A 147 5.14 -32.47 -6.66
C ALA A 147 5.39 -32.80 -5.19
N ALA A 148 6.61 -32.58 -4.67
CA ALA A 148 6.98 -32.90 -3.29
C ALA A 148 6.28 -31.97 -2.28
N TRP A 149 5.95 -30.75 -2.67
CA TRP A 149 5.27 -29.76 -1.80
C TRP A 149 3.75 -29.76 -1.95
N ASN A 150 3.22 -30.25 -3.10
CA ASN A 150 1.78 -30.37 -3.33
C ASN A 150 1.26 -31.72 -2.82
N ASP A 151 1.43 -31.98 -1.54
CA ASP A 151 1.07 -33.21 -0.86
C ASP A 151 0.22 -32.91 0.38
N SER A 152 -0.77 -33.78 0.68
CA SER A 152 -1.69 -33.61 1.80
C SER A 152 -1.04 -33.69 3.18
N SER A 153 0.16 -34.29 3.26
CA SER A 153 0.96 -34.31 4.49
C SER A 153 1.67 -32.99 4.77
N LYS A 154 1.74 -32.07 3.78
CA LYS A 154 2.43 -30.79 3.91
C LYS A 154 1.52 -29.68 4.39
N THR A 155 2.04 -28.87 5.32
CA THR A 155 1.43 -27.63 5.79
C THR A 155 2.32 -26.45 5.38
N ILE A 156 1.77 -25.52 4.59
CA ILE A 156 2.48 -24.35 4.10
C ILE A 156 1.83 -23.08 4.67
N THR A 157 2.63 -22.27 5.35
CA THR A 157 2.17 -21.02 5.95
C THR A 157 2.34 -19.82 5.02
N SER A 158 1.61 -18.74 5.31
CA SER A 158 1.69 -17.47 4.61
C SER A 158 1.08 -16.34 5.43
N LEU A 159 1.28 -15.09 5.01
CA LEU A 159 0.55 -13.94 5.55
C LEU A 159 -0.89 -13.96 5.02
N GLN A 160 -1.86 -13.77 5.91
CA GLN A 160 -3.28 -13.73 5.58
C GLN A 160 -3.63 -12.56 4.65
N GLY A 161 -4.40 -12.83 3.60
CA GLY A 161 -4.83 -11.84 2.61
C GLY A 161 -3.75 -11.42 1.62
N SER A 162 -2.53 -11.99 1.70
CA SER A 162 -1.42 -11.70 0.80
C SER A 162 -1.53 -12.47 -0.53
N THR A 163 -0.71 -12.07 -1.50
CA THR A 163 -0.52 -12.84 -2.74
C THR A 163 0.22 -14.17 -2.49
N ALA A 164 1.04 -14.24 -1.42
CA ALA A 164 1.66 -15.48 -0.99
C ALA A 164 0.62 -16.53 -0.57
N GLU A 165 -0.43 -16.15 0.18
CA GLU A 165 -1.53 -17.06 0.51
C GLU A 165 -2.25 -17.57 -0.75
N GLN A 166 -2.52 -16.69 -1.72
CA GLN A 166 -3.12 -17.07 -2.99
C GLN A 166 -2.21 -18.01 -3.79
N LEU A 167 -0.89 -17.74 -3.76
CA LEU A 167 0.10 -18.56 -4.44
C LEU A 167 0.19 -19.96 -3.84
N VAL A 168 0.14 -20.12 -2.49
CA VAL A 168 0.07 -21.42 -1.83
C VAL A 168 -1.14 -22.21 -2.32
N LYS A 169 -2.34 -21.61 -2.24
CA LYS A 169 -3.59 -22.28 -2.64
C LYS A 169 -3.61 -22.67 -4.13
N LYS A 170 -2.99 -21.87 -4.98
CA LYS A 170 -2.91 -22.12 -6.43
C LYS A 170 -1.86 -23.15 -6.79
N THR A 171 -0.68 -23.09 -6.18
CA THR A 171 0.49 -23.89 -6.58
C THR A 171 0.52 -25.23 -5.87
N PHE A 172 0.02 -25.27 -4.62
CA PHE A 172 0.04 -26.46 -3.77
C PHE A 172 -1.38 -26.80 -3.27
N PRO A 173 -2.35 -27.04 -4.16
CA PRO A 173 -3.77 -27.23 -3.78
C PRO A 173 -4.04 -28.45 -2.90
N LYS A 174 -3.14 -29.42 -2.83
CA LYS A 174 -3.25 -30.60 -1.95
C LYS A 174 -2.67 -30.34 -0.55
N ALA A 175 -1.73 -29.41 -0.43
CA ALA A 175 -1.15 -29.05 0.86
C ALA A 175 -2.13 -28.27 1.72
N THR A 176 -2.01 -28.40 3.05
CA THR A 176 -2.74 -27.57 3.99
C THR A 176 -2.19 -26.14 3.96
N SER A 177 -3.01 -25.17 3.55
CA SER A 177 -2.66 -23.76 3.59
C SER A 177 -3.08 -23.17 4.95
N LYS A 178 -2.11 -22.66 5.72
CA LYS A 178 -2.33 -22.03 7.03
C LYS A 178 -1.85 -20.58 7.00
N SER A 179 -2.75 -19.61 7.14
CA SER A 179 -2.41 -18.18 7.05
C SER A 179 -2.48 -17.49 8.43
N PHE A 180 -1.64 -16.48 8.63
CA PHE A 180 -1.49 -15.75 9.89
C PHE A 180 -1.58 -14.23 9.62
N ALA A 181 -2.17 -13.50 10.56
CA ALA A 181 -2.23 -12.03 10.50
C ALA A 181 -0.85 -11.39 10.74
N ASP A 182 0.00 -12.06 11.51
CA ASP A 182 1.38 -11.66 11.82
C ASP A 182 2.39 -12.49 11.01
N GLN A 183 3.32 -11.81 10.33
CA GLN A 183 4.32 -12.46 9.48
C GLN A 183 5.31 -13.30 10.28
N ASN A 184 5.72 -12.84 11.48
CA ASN A 184 6.64 -13.58 12.32
C ASN A 184 5.98 -14.84 12.87
N ALA A 185 4.68 -14.81 13.19
CA ALA A 185 3.94 -16.00 13.61
C ALA A 185 3.94 -17.07 12.50
N ALA A 186 3.76 -16.68 11.23
CA ALA A 186 3.85 -17.60 10.10
C ALA A 186 5.24 -18.24 9.97
N PHE A 187 6.32 -17.47 10.17
CA PHE A 187 7.69 -17.99 10.19
C PHE A 187 7.95 -18.93 11.36
N LEU A 188 7.48 -18.58 12.56
CA LEU A 188 7.70 -19.38 13.78
C LEU A 188 7.01 -20.74 13.70
N GLU A 189 5.87 -20.87 13.03
CA GLU A 189 5.24 -22.18 12.79
C GLU A 189 6.18 -23.14 12.07
N VAL A 190 6.90 -22.64 11.05
CA VAL A 190 7.87 -23.45 10.30
C VAL A 190 9.13 -23.69 11.13
N ALA A 191 9.68 -22.65 11.75
CA ALA A 191 10.91 -22.74 12.52
C ALA A 191 10.81 -23.71 13.73
N THR A 192 9.59 -23.90 14.25
CA THR A 192 9.31 -24.81 15.37
C THR A 192 8.78 -26.18 14.93
N GLY A 193 8.68 -26.44 13.62
CA GLY A 193 8.24 -27.72 13.06
C GLY A 193 6.72 -27.98 13.11
N ARG A 194 5.90 -26.93 13.40
CA ARG A 194 4.43 -27.02 13.35
C ARG A 194 3.86 -26.86 11.94
N ALA A 195 4.70 -26.40 11.01
CA ALA A 195 4.43 -26.40 9.57
C ALA A 195 5.72 -26.78 8.82
N ASP A 196 5.57 -27.20 7.56
CA ASP A 196 6.69 -27.66 6.75
C ASP A 196 7.39 -26.52 6.01
N GLY A 197 6.64 -25.55 5.52
CA GLY A 197 7.16 -24.44 4.73
C GLY A 197 6.36 -23.16 4.85
N ILE A 198 6.95 -22.08 4.34
CA ILE A 198 6.31 -20.78 4.22
C ILE A 198 6.53 -20.22 2.80
N VAL A 199 5.49 -19.69 2.17
CA VAL A 199 5.63 -18.85 0.97
C VAL A 199 5.67 -17.39 1.40
N VAL A 200 6.72 -16.69 0.98
CA VAL A 200 7.05 -15.35 1.46
C VAL A 200 7.97 -14.63 0.46
N GLU A 201 8.09 -13.32 0.56
CA GLU A 201 9.09 -12.54 -0.16
C GLU A 201 10.51 -12.84 0.38
N ASN A 202 11.46 -13.02 -0.52
CA ASN A 202 12.80 -13.50 -0.22
C ASN A 202 13.57 -12.66 0.81
N TYR A 203 13.40 -11.34 0.82
CA TYR A 203 14.08 -10.45 1.77
C TYR A 203 13.62 -10.67 3.22
N LEU A 204 12.37 -11.08 3.45
CA LEU A 204 11.83 -11.38 4.79
C LEU A 204 12.47 -12.62 5.40
N LEU A 205 12.80 -13.63 4.59
CA LEU A 205 13.55 -14.80 5.07
C LEU A 205 14.93 -14.39 5.61
N ALA A 206 15.64 -13.53 4.85
CA ALA A 206 16.95 -13.04 5.29
C ALA A 206 16.85 -12.26 6.62
N GLN A 207 15.81 -11.46 6.78
CA GLN A 207 15.56 -10.71 8.02
C GLN A 207 15.18 -11.62 9.19
N PHE A 208 14.29 -12.58 8.98
CA PHE A 208 13.91 -13.55 10.02
C PHE A 208 15.15 -14.31 10.55
N ASN A 209 16.01 -14.78 9.67
CA ASN A 209 17.21 -15.53 10.01
C ASN A 209 18.27 -14.70 10.78
N LYS A 210 18.28 -13.36 10.67
CA LYS A 210 19.16 -12.52 11.49
C LYS A 210 18.86 -12.61 12.98
N SER A 211 17.59 -12.82 13.32
CA SER A 211 17.12 -12.85 14.72
C SER A 211 16.83 -14.28 15.22
N ASN A 212 16.93 -15.32 14.37
CA ASN A 212 16.47 -16.67 14.65
C ASN A 212 17.49 -17.75 14.27
N GLU A 213 18.80 -17.50 14.45
CA GLU A 213 19.89 -18.48 14.31
C GLU A 213 19.90 -19.22 12.95
N LYS A 214 19.44 -18.59 11.89
CA LYS A 214 19.34 -19.17 10.52
C LYS A 214 18.56 -20.49 10.48
N LYS A 215 17.47 -20.60 11.22
CA LYS A 215 16.66 -21.83 11.31
C LYS A 215 15.95 -22.21 10.00
N LEU A 216 15.81 -21.27 9.07
CA LEU A 216 15.13 -21.49 7.79
C LEU A 216 16.08 -21.26 6.63
N LYS A 217 15.85 -21.98 5.54
CA LYS A 217 16.52 -21.82 4.25
C LYS A 217 15.48 -21.71 3.13
N GLU A 218 15.85 -21.04 2.04
CA GLU A 218 15.08 -21.10 0.82
C GLU A 218 15.13 -22.54 0.27
N ALA A 219 13.98 -23.08 -0.13
CA ALA A 219 13.93 -24.31 -0.90
C ALA A 219 14.51 -24.04 -2.29
N ALA A 220 15.44 -24.89 -2.73
CA ALA A 220 16.27 -24.68 -3.92
C ALA A 220 15.50 -24.88 -5.23
N PHE A 221 14.36 -24.21 -5.41
CA PHE A 221 13.66 -24.17 -6.70
C PHE A 221 14.55 -23.50 -7.76
N PRO A 222 14.50 -23.93 -9.02
CA PRO A 222 15.33 -23.34 -10.11
C PRO A 222 15.11 -21.85 -10.33
N LYS A 223 13.95 -21.33 -9.90
CA LYS A 223 13.54 -19.92 -9.96
C LYS A 223 12.55 -19.64 -8.85
N PRO A 224 12.35 -18.37 -8.45
CA PRO A 224 11.29 -18.00 -7.53
C PRO A 224 9.93 -18.55 -7.98
N LEU A 225 9.06 -18.87 -7.04
CA LEU A 225 7.70 -19.34 -7.35
C LEU A 225 6.91 -18.30 -8.12
N HIS A 226 7.14 -17.03 -7.81
CA HIS A 226 6.52 -15.90 -8.49
C HIS A 226 7.37 -14.63 -8.35
N VAL A 227 7.31 -13.75 -9.35
CA VAL A 227 7.86 -12.39 -9.27
C VAL A 227 6.71 -11.41 -9.45
N GLU A 228 6.61 -10.45 -8.55
CA GLU A 228 5.56 -9.44 -8.56
C GLU A 228 6.12 -8.06 -8.27
N TYR A 229 5.27 -7.05 -8.42
CA TYR A 229 5.64 -5.65 -8.26
C TYR A 229 4.70 -4.96 -7.29
N GLY A 230 5.26 -4.34 -6.26
CA GLY A 230 4.55 -3.52 -5.31
C GLY A 230 4.23 -2.13 -5.86
N SER A 231 3.01 -1.69 -5.63
CA SER A 231 2.47 -0.40 -6.05
C SER A 231 1.75 0.29 -4.89
N TRP A 232 1.61 1.59 -4.95
CA TRP A 232 0.72 2.32 -4.05
C TRP A 232 -0.73 2.18 -4.50
N ALA A 233 -1.64 2.00 -3.54
CA ALA A 233 -3.07 1.97 -3.83
C ALA A 233 -3.75 3.25 -3.35
N VAL A 234 -4.71 3.74 -4.13
CA VAL A 234 -5.58 4.88 -3.80
C VAL A 234 -7.05 4.50 -3.98
N GLN A 235 -7.95 5.29 -3.42
CA GLN A 235 -9.39 5.10 -3.62
C GLN A 235 -9.75 5.16 -5.11
N LYS A 236 -10.71 4.33 -5.52
CA LYS A 236 -11.31 4.47 -6.85
C LYS A 236 -11.87 5.87 -7.04
N GLY A 237 -11.66 6.43 -8.23
CA GLY A 237 -12.12 7.77 -8.58
C GLY A 237 -11.13 8.89 -8.23
N ASN A 238 -10.08 8.65 -7.40
CA ASN A 238 -9.05 9.65 -7.15
C ASN A 238 -7.96 9.63 -8.25
N GLY A 239 -8.35 9.94 -9.49
CA GLY A 239 -7.45 9.96 -10.64
C GLY A 239 -6.32 10.99 -10.54
N ALA A 240 -6.58 12.12 -9.89
CA ALA A 240 -5.57 13.17 -9.70
C ALA A 240 -4.40 12.66 -8.83
N LEU A 241 -4.71 12.02 -7.69
CA LEU A 241 -3.67 11.46 -6.81
C LEU A 241 -2.89 10.34 -7.50
N VAL A 242 -3.56 9.35 -8.08
CA VAL A 242 -2.87 8.20 -8.73
C VAL A 242 -1.99 8.64 -9.89
N LYS A 243 -2.41 9.63 -10.68
CA LYS A 243 -1.60 10.21 -11.76
C LYS A 243 -0.34 10.87 -11.21
N TYR A 244 -0.48 11.66 -10.14
CA TYR A 244 0.67 12.31 -9.49
C TYR A 244 1.64 11.28 -8.91
N LEU A 245 1.15 10.28 -8.18
CA LEU A 245 1.97 9.21 -7.61
C LEU A 245 2.77 8.46 -8.69
N SER A 246 2.12 8.12 -9.80
CA SER A 246 2.77 7.44 -10.92
C SER A 246 3.84 8.30 -11.59
N SER A 247 3.58 9.60 -11.75
CA SER A 247 4.55 10.56 -12.28
C SER A 247 5.73 10.76 -11.34
N PHE A 248 5.49 10.81 -10.02
CA PHE A 248 6.54 10.91 -9.01
C PHE A 248 7.46 9.68 -9.04
N ILE A 249 6.88 8.45 -9.03
CA ILE A 249 7.66 7.22 -9.11
C ILE A 249 8.52 7.21 -10.39
N CYS A 250 7.94 7.58 -11.53
CA CYS A 250 8.68 7.67 -12.78
C CYS A 250 9.85 8.67 -12.70
N LYS A 251 9.62 9.85 -12.11
CA LYS A 251 10.66 10.86 -11.90
C LYS A 251 11.82 10.33 -11.05
N VAL A 252 11.52 9.72 -9.88
CA VAL A 252 12.56 9.21 -8.97
C VAL A 252 13.25 7.95 -9.51
N GLN A 253 12.58 7.18 -10.37
CA GLN A 253 13.18 6.08 -11.11
C GLN A 253 14.17 6.58 -12.16
N LYS A 254 13.77 7.54 -13.01
CA LYS A 254 14.61 8.08 -14.08
C LYS A 254 15.85 8.82 -13.58
N ASN A 255 15.76 9.53 -12.47
CA ASN A 255 16.88 10.28 -11.90
C ASN A 255 17.74 9.46 -10.92
N GLY A 256 17.48 8.15 -10.77
CA GLY A 256 18.24 7.24 -9.91
C GLY A 256 17.94 7.33 -8.41
N GLN A 257 17.06 8.24 -7.96
CA GLN A 257 16.73 8.36 -6.54
C GLN A 257 16.05 7.10 -5.99
N LEU A 258 15.20 6.43 -6.77
CA LEU A 258 14.54 5.20 -6.35
C LEU A 258 15.57 4.11 -6.00
N ALA A 259 16.55 3.88 -6.88
CA ALA A 259 17.64 2.93 -6.66
C ALA A 259 18.53 3.34 -5.49
N LYS A 260 18.79 4.65 -5.31
CA LYS A 260 19.55 5.16 -4.18
C LYS A 260 18.85 4.89 -2.85
N PHE A 261 17.54 5.16 -2.75
CA PHE A 261 16.77 4.89 -1.55
C PHE A 261 16.77 3.39 -1.21
N TYR A 262 16.52 2.55 -2.21
CA TYR A 262 16.54 1.10 -2.06
C TYR A 262 17.91 0.62 -1.54
N LYS A 263 19.02 1.05 -2.17
CA LYS A 263 20.36 0.67 -1.73
C LYS A 263 20.66 1.11 -0.29
N GLN A 264 20.19 2.30 0.11
CA GLN A 264 20.42 2.83 1.46
C GLN A 264 19.68 2.06 2.54
N THR A 265 18.49 1.54 2.24
CA THR A 265 17.63 0.85 3.21
C THR A 265 17.80 -0.67 3.16
N GLU A 266 17.87 -1.23 1.96
CA GLU A 266 17.96 -2.69 1.74
C GLU A 266 19.40 -3.21 1.72
N GLY A 267 20.39 -2.32 1.52
CA GLY A 267 21.79 -2.71 1.35
C GLY A 267 22.08 -3.42 0.02
N ALA A 268 21.13 -3.45 -0.91
CA ALA A 268 21.17 -4.18 -2.17
C ALA A 268 20.88 -3.27 -3.36
N THR A 269 21.21 -3.72 -4.56
CA THR A 269 20.82 -3.04 -5.81
C THR A 269 19.33 -3.29 -6.07
N LEU A 270 18.59 -2.22 -6.39
CA LEU A 270 17.19 -2.34 -6.82
C LEU A 270 17.12 -3.24 -8.07
N PRO A 271 16.36 -4.35 -8.04
CA PRO A 271 16.18 -5.19 -9.22
C PRO A 271 15.46 -4.44 -10.35
N PRO A 272 15.49 -4.97 -11.59
CA PRO A 272 14.87 -4.31 -12.74
C PRO A 272 13.41 -3.96 -12.52
N MET A 273 13.06 -2.72 -12.85
CA MET A 273 11.70 -2.18 -12.77
C MET A 273 11.14 -1.95 -14.17
N PRO A 274 9.80 -2.05 -14.35
CA PRO A 274 9.18 -1.66 -15.60
C PRO A 274 9.54 -0.21 -15.98
N SER A 275 9.84 -0.02 -17.28
CA SER A 275 10.18 1.32 -17.79
C SER A 275 9.03 2.32 -17.64
N CYS A 276 9.38 3.57 -17.48
CA CYS A 276 8.41 4.66 -17.60
C CYS A 276 7.96 4.82 -19.07
#